data_632ed09a6144b428a2523d08cf8b428f
#
_entry.id   632ed09a6144b428a2523d08cf8b428f
#
_cell.length_a   1.000
_cell.length_b   1.000
_cell.length_c   1.000
_cell.angle_alpha   90.00
_cell.angle_beta   90.00
_cell.angle_gamma   90.00
#
_symmetry.space_group_name_H-M   'P 1'
#
loop_
_entity.id
_entity.type
_entity.pdbx_description
1 polymer ?
#
loop_
_entity_poly.entity_id
_entity_poly.type
_entity_poly.pdbx_seq_one_letter_code
_entity_poly.pdbx_strand_id
1 'polypeptide(L)'
;MSGLPSNERMDCTQCPKAVENSIHYTHNKKGFHLPPHKCETNILFFLLKGQILINSEEYAGTIINSGEFVLQAIASKVEILAMTDSEGILYTFDDPKAFCYDRYTYILKNVPPPLISEPLKIKPEIKLFLEGVASYLNADKICKELLEFKRKELYYLLAHYYTDYELSPVVHSLSQYTSSFEYFILKHHKQIKSVEEFAQLGGYSVTTFRRIFKAIFNEPAYEWMMKQRKESILYQLRYTDASISEICFGHGFESLSHFSNFCKKSFGDSPRNIRKKEKEETSPNT
;
A
#
# COMPACT_ATOMS: atom_id res chain seq x y z
N MET A 1 32.67 -1.61 -41.00
CA MET A 1 31.24 -1.61 -40.60
C MET A 1 31.21 -1.97 -39.14
N SER A 2 31.14 -0.98 -38.28
CA SER A 2 31.10 -1.15 -36.83
C SER A 2 29.71 -1.63 -36.41
N GLY A 3 29.65 -2.83 -35.81
CA GLY A 3 28.44 -3.36 -35.27
C GLY A 3 27.84 -2.43 -34.23
N LEU A 4 26.52 -2.16 -34.32
CA LEU A 4 25.77 -1.53 -33.27
C LEU A 4 25.90 -2.34 -31.98
N PRO A 5 26.10 -1.71 -30.80
CA PRO A 5 26.19 -2.44 -29.55
C PRO A 5 24.90 -3.22 -29.30
N SER A 6 25.07 -4.42 -28.78
CA SER A 6 24.00 -5.32 -28.38
C SER A 6 22.94 -4.59 -27.53
N ASN A 7 21.68 -4.89 -27.79
CA ASN A 7 20.47 -4.34 -27.20
C ASN A 7 20.31 -4.73 -25.70
N GLU A 8 21.34 -4.53 -24.90
CA GLU A 8 21.24 -4.68 -23.45
C GLU A 8 20.57 -3.45 -22.88
N ARG A 9 19.26 -3.54 -22.66
CA ARG A 9 18.54 -2.54 -21.88
C ARG A 9 19.12 -2.55 -20.46
N MET A 10 19.47 -1.37 -19.94
CA MET A 10 19.79 -1.19 -18.54
C MET A 10 18.70 -1.88 -17.69
N ASP A 11 19.12 -2.73 -16.75
CA ASP A 11 18.19 -3.43 -15.87
C ASP A 11 17.60 -2.44 -14.88
N CYS A 12 16.34 -2.05 -15.09
CA CYS A 12 15.61 -1.13 -14.21
C CYS A 12 15.38 -1.68 -12.80
N THR A 13 15.69 -2.94 -12.52
CA THR A 13 15.62 -3.52 -11.18
C THR A 13 16.65 -2.91 -10.21
N GLN A 14 17.72 -2.31 -10.74
CA GLN A 14 18.79 -1.65 -9.97
C GLN A 14 18.56 -0.12 -9.80
N CYS A 15 17.40 0.41 -10.20
CA CYS A 15 17.12 1.83 -10.06
C CYS A 15 17.10 2.24 -8.58
N PRO A 16 17.99 3.16 -8.12
CA PRO A 16 18.05 3.58 -6.72
C PRO A 16 16.82 4.39 -6.27
N LYS A 17 15.96 4.79 -7.21
CA LYS A 17 14.66 5.47 -6.94
C LYS A 17 13.50 4.50 -6.74
N ALA A 18 13.79 3.28 -6.31
CA ALA A 18 12.77 2.27 -6.07
C ALA A 18 11.82 2.69 -4.93
N VAL A 19 10.71 3.31 -5.30
CA VAL A 19 9.57 3.49 -4.38
C VAL A 19 8.93 2.11 -4.16
N GLU A 20 8.53 1.81 -2.93
CA GLU A 20 7.74 0.61 -2.63
C GLU A 20 6.55 0.54 -3.60
N ASN A 21 6.30 -0.64 -4.16
CA ASN A 21 5.30 -0.83 -5.21
C ASN A 21 3.94 -0.27 -4.75
N SER A 22 3.54 0.83 -5.37
CA SER A 22 2.27 1.49 -5.09
C SER A 22 1.13 0.97 -5.97
N ILE A 23 1.42 0.05 -6.91
CA ILE A 23 0.45 -0.52 -7.84
C ILE A 23 0.63 -2.03 -7.90
N HIS A 24 -0.45 -2.77 -7.65
CA HIS A 24 -0.45 -4.23 -7.67
C HIS A 24 -1.60 -4.78 -8.50
N TYR A 25 -1.34 -5.80 -9.28
CA TYR A 25 -2.39 -6.61 -9.89
C TYR A 25 -2.81 -7.70 -8.92
N THR A 26 -4.13 -7.86 -8.72
CA THR A 26 -4.68 -8.86 -7.82
C THR A 26 -5.48 -9.90 -8.59
N HIS A 27 -5.30 -11.16 -8.20
CA HIS A 27 -6.07 -12.28 -8.73
C HIS A 27 -6.53 -13.14 -7.56
N ASN A 28 -7.83 -13.17 -7.31
CA ASN A 28 -8.41 -13.90 -6.21
C ASN A 28 -9.38 -14.95 -6.71
N LYS A 29 -9.29 -16.17 -6.19
CA LYS A 29 -10.25 -17.24 -6.46
C LYS A 29 -11.54 -17.02 -5.69
N LYS A 30 -12.66 -17.51 -6.23
CA LYS A 30 -13.93 -17.55 -5.51
C LYS A 30 -13.74 -18.14 -4.10
N GLY A 31 -14.28 -17.47 -3.09
CA GLY A 31 -14.16 -17.86 -1.69
C GLY A 31 -12.89 -17.33 -1.00
N PHE A 32 -11.99 -16.61 -1.70
CA PHE A 32 -10.90 -15.90 -1.01
C PHE A 32 -11.49 -14.93 0.00
N HIS A 33 -11.06 -15.05 1.25
CA HIS A 33 -11.52 -14.22 2.35
C HIS A 33 -10.34 -13.52 3.02
N LEU A 34 -10.36 -12.20 2.98
CA LEU A 34 -9.47 -11.35 3.76
C LEU A 34 -10.22 -10.92 5.01
N PRO A 35 -9.84 -11.44 6.21
CA PRO A 35 -10.56 -11.15 7.44
C PRO A 35 -10.47 -9.66 7.82
N PRO A 36 -11.34 -9.19 8.72
CA PRO A 36 -11.33 -7.79 9.16
C PRO A 36 -9.95 -7.33 9.63
N HIS A 37 -9.38 -6.35 8.95
CA HIS A 37 -8.09 -5.73 9.26
C HIS A 37 -8.12 -4.23 9.05
N LYS A 38 -7.17 -3.50 9.62
CA LYS A 38 -7.01 -2.06 9.38
C LYS A 38 -6.10 -1.81 8.19
N CYS A 39 -6.49 -0.91 7.31
CA CYS A 39 -5.68 -0.47 6.19
C CYS A 39 -4.47 0.33 6.69
N GLU A 40 -3.27 -0.05 6.29
CA GLU A 40 -2.01 0.65 6.65
C GLU A 40 -1.70 1.83 5.72
N THR A 41 -2.39 1.92 4.60
CA THR A 41 -2.26 2.97 3.59
C THR A 41 -3.61 3.24 2.95
N ASN A 42 -3.76 4.35 2.24
CA ASN A 42 -4.94 4.58 1.42
C ASN A 42 -4.89 3.67 0.19
N ILE A 43 -6.02 3.09 -0.17
CA ILE A 43 -6.14 2.11 -1.24
C ILE A 43 -7.25 2.53 -2.20
N LEU A 44 -6.93 2.73 -3.48
CA LEU A 44 -7.92 2.69 -4.56
C LEU A 44 -7.91 1.29 -5.16
N PHE A 45 -9.04 0.63 -5.12
CA PHE A 45 -9.20 -0.71 -5.67
C PHE A 45 -10.17 -0.69 -6.86
N PHE A 46 -9.67 -1.04 -8.05
CA PHE A 46 -10.40 -1.12 -9.31
C PHE A 46 -10.69 -2.58 -9.63
N LEU A 47 -11.95 -2.99 -9.63
CA LEU A 47 -12.35 -4.35 -9.97
C LEU A 47 -12.57 -4.47 -11.48
N LEU A 48 -11.69 -5.22 -12.17
CA LEU A 48 -11.72 -5.41 -13.61
C LEU A 48 -12.62 -6.59 -14.01
N LYS A 49 -12.62 -7.66 -13.21
CA LYS A 49 -13.46 -8.86 -13.43
C LYS A 49 -13.99 -9.39 -12.11
N GLY A 50 -15.15 -10.03 -12.17
CA GLY A 50 -15.76 -10.73 -11.04
C GLY A 50 -16.61 -9.85 -10.15
N GLN A 51 -16.84 -10.35 -8.93
CA GLN A 51 -17.61 -9.70 -7.87
C GLN A 51 -16.94 -9.90 -6.52
N ILE A 52 -16.90 -8.86 -5.71
CA ILE A 52 -16.34 -8.86 -4.36
C ILE A 52 -17.36 -8.26 -3.40
N LEU A 53 -17.61 -8.92 -2.28
CA LEU A 53 -18.29 -8.34 -1.14
C LEU A 53 -17.26 -7.61 -0.28
N ILE A 54 -17.49 -6.33 -0.04
CA ILE A 54 -16.70 -5.51 0.89
C ILE A 54 -17.55 -5.14 2.09
N ASN A 55 -16.94 -5.18 3.26
CA ASN A 55 -17.56 -4.74 4.50
C ASN A 55 -16.59 -3.80 5.24
N SER A 56 -16.89 -2.52 5.25
CA SER A 56 -16.12 -1.48 5.92
C SER A 56 -17.06 -0.42 6.49
N GLU A 57 -16.51 0.58 7.17
CA GLU A 57 -17.30 1.71 7.67
C GLU A 57 -17.91 2.52 6.52
N GLU A 58 -17.20 2.63 5.39
CA GLU A 58 -17.66 3.35 4.20
C GLU A 58 -18.62 2.50 3.34
N TYR A 59 -18.41 1.18 3.29
CA TYR A 59 -19.12 0.25 2.40
C TYR A 59 -19.65 -0.95 3.18
N ALA A 60 -20.69 -0.75 3.99
CA ALA A 60 -21.26 -1.80 4.83
C ALA A 60 -22.00 -2.86 4.00
N GLY A 61 -21.39 -4.06 3.88
CA GLY A 61 -21.99 -5.19 3.16
C GLY A 61 -22.27 -4.92 1.66
N THR A 62 -21.39 -4.14 1.02
CA THR A 62 -21.57 -3.70 -0.37
C THR A 62 -20.93 -4.68 -1.36
N ILE A 63 -21.63 -5.00 -2.45
CA ILE A 63 -21.08 -5.79 -3.55
C ILE A 63 -20.46 -4.84 -4.57
N ILE A 64 -19.17 -5.03 -4.84
CA ILE A 64 -18.44 -4.36 -5.93
C ILE A 64 -18.51 -5.26 -7.15
N ASN A 65 -18.93 -4.71 -8.28
CA ASN A 65 -19.03 -5.41 -9.55
C ASN A 65 -17.87 -5.05 -10.48
N SER A 66 -17.61 -5.90 -11.45
CA SER A 66 -16.67 -5.58 -12.54
C SER A 66 -16.98 -4.22 -13.16
N GLY A 67 -15.96 -3.39 -13.35
CA GLY A 67 -16.09 -2.01 -13.85
C GLY A 67 -16.42 -0.99 -12.76
N GLU A 68 -16.25 -1.33 -11.50
CA GLU A 68 -16.39 -0.42 -10.35
C GLU A 68 -15.10 -0.29 -9.58
N PHE A 69 -14.97 0.79 -8.82
CA PHE A 69 -13.85 0.97 -7.90
C PHE A 69 -14.31 1.61 -6.59
N VAL A 70 -13.52 1.40 -5.55
CA VAL A 70 -13.74 1.94 -4.20
C VAL A 70 -12.44 2.52 -3.66
N LEU A 71 -12.56 3.43 -2.70
CA LEU A 71 -11.47 3.87 -1.85
C LEU A 71 -11.63 3.26 -0.46
N GLN A 72 -10.53 2.75 0.07
CA GLN A 72 -10.37 2.46 1.49
C GLN A 72 -9.33 3.40 2.07
N ALA A 73 -9.72 4.21 3.03
CA ALA A 73 -8.81 5.13 3.67
C ALA A 73 -7.87 4.39 4.65
N ILE A 74 -6.68 4.96 4.86
CA ILE A 74 -5.76 4.51 5.92
C ILE A 74 -6.49 4.50 7.27
N ALA A 75 -6.22 3.52 8.12
CA ALA A 75 -6.87 3.26 9.40
C ALA A 75 -8.32 2.77 9.33
N SER A 76 -8.97 2.78 8.17
CA SER A 76 -10.30 2.16 8.03
C SER A 76 -10.21 0.63 8.21
N LYS A 77 -11.25 0.06 8.79
CA LYS A 77 -11.36 -1.40 8.94
C LYS A 77 -12.10 -1.98 7.76
N VAL A 78 -11.51 -2.97 7.10
CA VAL A 78 -12.07 -3.61 5.91
C VAL A 78 -12.03 -5.13 6.02
N GLU A 79 -13.07 -5.76 5.50
CA GLU A 79 -13.17 -7.20 5.27
C GLU A 79 -13.58 -7.42 3.80
N ILE A 80 -12.99 -8.43 3.14
CA ILE A 80 -13.23 -8.69 1.73
C ILE A 80 -13.51 -10.18 1.52
N LEU A 81 -14.56 -10.48 0.74
CA LEU A 81 -14.88 -11.82 0.28
C LEU A 81 -15.04 -11.84 -1.24
N ALA A 82 -14.23 -12.62 -1.94
CA ALA A 82 -14.40 -12.84 -3.39
C ALA A 82 -15.58 -13.77 -3.66
N MET A 83 -16.66 -13.22 -4.21
CA MET A 83 -17.88 -13.97 -4.52
C MET A 83 -17.73 -14.80 -5.80
N THR A 84 -16.86 -14.37 -6.69
CA THR A 84 -16.45 -15.09 -7.92
C THR A 84 -14.94 -15.01 -8.07
N ASP A 85 -14.38 -15.75 -9.03
CA ASP A 85 -13.00 -15.47 -9.48
C ASP A 85 -12.94 -13.99 -9.90
N SER A 86 -11.96 -13.26 -9.39
CA SER A 86 -11.89 -11.79 -9.52
C SER A 86 -10.47 -11.31 -9.85
N GLU A 87 -10.41 -10.28 -10.68
CA GLU A 87 -9.16 -9.61 -11.06
C GLU A 87 -9.31 -8.11 -10.84
N GLY A 88 -8.27 -7.47 -10.33
CA GLY A 88 -8.31 -6.04 -10.05
C GLY A 88 -6.93 -5.40 -10.00
N ILE A 89 -6.92 -4.07 -9.92
CA ILE A 89 -5.72 -3.27 -9.71
C ILE A 89 -5.89 -2.49 -8.43
N LEU A 90 -4.88 -2.59 -7.58
CA LEU A 90 -4.81 -1.95 -6.28
C LEU A 90 -3.73 -0.86 -6.35
N TYR A 91 -4.12 0.38 -6.07
CA TYR A 91 -3.23 1.53 -5.93
C TYR A 91 -3.12 1.90 -4.46
N THR A 92 -1.90 1.93 -3.93
CA THR A 92 -1.64 2.41 -2.57
C THR A 92 -1.02 3.80 -2.60
N PHE A 93 -1.36 4.65 -1.64
CA PHE A 93 -0.80 5.99 -1.51
C PHE A 93 -0.95 6.51 -0.07
N ASP A 94 0.03 7.30 0.36
CA ASP A 94 0.07 7.80 1.74
C ASP A 94 -0.49 9.23 1.87
N ASP A 95 -0.29 10.08 0.85
CA ASP A 95 -0.71 11.47 0.92
C ASP A 95 -2.03 11.72 0.16
N PRO A 96 -3.12 12.03 0.87
CA PRO A 96 -4.38 12.42 0.24
C PRO A 96 -4.27 13.63 -0.68
N LYS A 97 -3.27 14.50 -0.46
CA LYS A 97 -2.99 15.67 -1.30
C LYS A 97 -2.35 15.31 -2.64
N ALA A 98 -2.03 14.02 -2.86
CA ALA A 98 -1.59 13.53 -4.16
C ALA A 98 -2.67 13.70 -5.26
N PHE A 99 -3.96 13.70 -4.89
CA PHE A 99 -5.01 14.30 -5.71
C PHE A 99 -4.78 15.80 -5.84
N CYS A 100 -5.15 16.42 -6.97
CA CYS A 100 -5.03 17.85 -7.15
C CYS A 100 -5.43 18.61 -5.88
N TYR A 101 -4.45 19.21 -5.21
CA TYR A 101 -4.63 19.81 -3.86
C TYR A 101 -5.74 20.84 -3.80
N ASP A 102 -5.82 21.69 -4.84
CA ASP A 102 -6.83 22.76 -4.90
C ASP A 102 -8.24 22.16 -5.02
N ARG A 103 -8.38 21.12 -5.84
CA ARG A 103 -9.67 20.45 -6.03
C ARG A 103 -10.07 19.64 -4.80
N TYR A 104 -9.13 18.93 -4.17
CA TYR A 104 -9.36 18.26 -2.89
C TYR A 104 -9.89 19.22 -1.82
N THR A 105 -9.23 20.37 -1.67
CA THR A 105 -9.63 21.40 -0.72
C THR A 105 -10.98 22.03 -1.07
N TYR A 106 -11.24 22.24 -2.36
CA TYR A 106 -12.50 22.77 -2.86
C TYR A 106 -13.67 21.82 -2.52
N ILE A 107 -13.53 20.52 -2.81
CA ILE A 107 -14.55 19.52 -2.52
C ILE A 107 -14.86 19.49 -1.03
N LEU A 108 -13.85 19.41 -0.17
CA LEU A 108 -14.05 19.40 1.29
C LEU A 108 -14.86 20.60 1.82
N LYS A 109 -14.69 21.77 1.20
CA LYS A 109 -15.34 23.01 1.64
C LYS A 109 -16.72 23.20 1.05
N ASN A 110 -16.97 22.75 -0.16
CA ASN A 110 -18.11 23.16 -0.97
C ASN A 110 -19.07 22.03 -1.36
N VAL A 111 -18.60 20.75 -1.26
CA VAL A 111 -19.43 19.59 -1.61
C VAL A 111 -19.67 18.77 -0.35
N PRO A 112 -20.93 18.54 0.05
CA PRO A 112 -21.22 17.78 1.26
C PRO A 112 -20.80 16.31 1.12
N PRO A 113 -20.45 15.63 2.23
CA PRO A 113 -20.24 14.19 2.21
C PRO A 113 -21.54 13.48 1.81
N PRO A 114 -21.47 12.35 1.09
CA PRO A 114 -22.63 11.54 0.80
C PRO A 114 -23.17 10.89 2.07
N LEU A 115 -24.48 10.63 2.11
CA LEU A 115 -25.11 9.89 3.19
C LEU A 115 -24.68 8.41 3.22
N ILE A 116 -24.45 7.85 2.04
CA ILE A 116 -24.00 6.46 1.83
C ILE A 116 -22.93 6.50 0.73
N SER A 117 -21.81 5.84 0.95
CA SER A 117 -20.78 5.68 -0.07
C SER A 117 -21.13 4.49 -0.97
N GLU A 118 -21.11 4.70 -2.27
CA GLU A 118 -21.32 3.66 -3.29
C GLU A 118 -20.03 3.49 -4.12
N PRO A 119 -19.78 2.25 -4.64
CA PRO A 119 -18.71 2.04 -5.59
C PRO A 119 -18.88 2.93 -6.83
N LEU A 120 -17.80 3.56 -7.25
CA LEU A 120 -17.80 4.42 -8.43
C LEU A 120 -17.59 3.59 -9.70
N LYS A 121 -18.32 3.95 -10.77
CA LYS A 121 -18.14 3.32 -12.08
C LYS A 121 -16.81 3.73 -12.70
N ILE A 122 -16.07 2.76 -13.25
CA ILE A 122 -14.85 3.02 -14.02
C ILE A 122 -15.24 3.59 -15.38
N LYS A 123 -14.90 4.86 -15.63
CA LYS A 123 -15.16 5.51 -16.92
C LYS A 123 -14.29 4.93 -18.04
N PRO A 124 -14.70 5.00 -19.32
CA PRO A 124 -13.98 4.37 -20.44
C PRO A 124 -12.50 4.76 -20.51
N GLU A 125 -12.17 6.01 -20.25
CA GLU A 125 -10.79 6.54 -20.30
C GLU A 125 -9.93 5.97 -19.16
N ILE A 126 -10.53 5.79 -17.97
CA ILE A 126 -9.86 5.15 -16.84
C ILE A 126 -9.67 3.67 -17.13
N LYS A 127 -10.64 3.00 -17.74
CA LYS A 127 -10.54 1.59 -18.14
C LYS A 127 -9.38 1.37 -19.10
N LEU A 128 -9.26 2.19 -20.14
CA LEU A 128 -8.15 2.14 -21.11
C LEU A 128 -6.79 2.33 -20.41
N PHE A 129 -6.72 3.28 -19.49
CA PHE A 129 -5.52 3.50 -18.66
C PHE A 129 -5.17 2.26 -17.83
N LEU A 130 -6.15 1.66 -17.15
CA LEU A 130 -5.95 0.47 -16.31
C LEU A 130 -5.52 -0.75 -17.12
N GLU A 131 -6.04 -0.95 -18.33
CA GLU A 131 -5.63 -2.01 -19.27
C GLU A 131 -4.15 -1.85 -19.64
N GLY A 132 -3.70 -0.61 -19.91
CA GLY A 132 -2.29 -0.30 -20.14
C GLY A 132 -1.42 -0.61 -18.91
N VAL A 133 -1.86 -0.21 -17.72
CA VAL A 133 -1.14 -0.53 -16.47
C VAL A 133 -1.06 -2.03 -16.23
N ALA A 134 -2.16 -2.78 -16.44
CA ALA A 134 -2.19 -4.23 -16.30
C ALA A 134 -1.15 -4.91 -17.22
N SER A 135 -0.99 -4.41 -18.46
CA SER A 135 0.02 -4.94 -19.39
C SER A 135 1.46 -4.75 -18.89
N TYR A 136 1.73 -3.64 -18.19
CA TYR A 136 3.05 -3.41 -17.57
C TYR A 136 3.29 -4.29 -16.35
N LEU A 137 2.25 -4.47 -15.50
CA LEU A 137 2.35 -5.27 -14.28
C LEU A 137 2.55 -6.77 -14.57
N ASN A 138 2.09 -7.24 -15.73
CA ASN A 138 2.27 -8.61 -16.19
C ASN A 138 3.56 -8.84 -16.98
N ALA A 139 4.40 -7.80 -17.16
CA ALA A 139 5.70 -7.92 -17.80
C ALA A 139 6.76 -8.41 -16.81
N ASP A 140 7.72 -9.24 -17.25
CA ASP A 140 8.79 -9.81 -16.42
C ASP A 140 9.66 -8.74 -15.73
N LYS A 141 9.75 -7.55 -16.29
CA LYS A 141 10.56 -6.45 -15.77
C LYS A 141 9.78 -5.15 -15.82
N ILE A 142 9.49 -4.59 -14.64
CA ILE A 142 8.75 -3.34 -14.49
C ILE A 142 9.69 -2.22 -14.07
N CYS A 143 9.66 -1.11 -14.80
CA CYS A 143 10.32 0.12 -14.40
C CYS A 143 9.52 0.78 -13.25
N LYS A 144 10.12 0.86 -12.05
CA LYS A 144 9.48 1.48 -10.88
C LYS A 144 9.16 2.96 -11.08
N GLU A 145 10.00 3.69 -11.79
CA GLU A 145 9.77 5.09 -12.14
C GLU A 145 8.55 5.23 -13.06
N LEU A 146 8.36 4.30 -14.01
CA LEU A 146 7.16 4.26 -14.83
C LEU A 146 5.90 4.09 -14.00
N LEU A 147 5.91 3.24 -12.98
CA LEU A 147 4.77 3.06 -12.08
C LEU A 147 4.45 4.33 -11.29
N GLU A 148 5.46 5.10 -10.87
CA GLU A 148 5.26 6.40 -10.24
C GLU A 148 4.61 7.42 -11.19
N PHE A 149 5.03 7.47 -12.45
CA PHE A 149 4.35 8.30 -13.44
C PHE A 149 2.91 7.86 -13.68
N LYS A 150 2.66 6.54 -13.76
CA LYS A 150 1.31 6.00 -13.92
C LYS A 150 0.41 6.31 -12.71
N ARG A 151 0.95 6.31 -11.50
CA ARG A 151 0.21 6.74 -10.32
C ARG A 151 -0.20 8.21 -10.40
N LYS A 152 0.71 9.10 -10.77
CA LYS A 152 0.40 10.53 -10.96
C LYS A 152 -0.62 10.73 -12.09
N GLU A 153 -0.45 10.04 -13.20
CA GLU A 153 -1.40 10.08 -14.33
C GLU A 153 -2.80 9.70 -13.86
N LEU A 154 -2.96 8.63 -13.06
CA LEU A 154 -4.26 8.24 -12.51
C LEU A 154 -4.95 9.39 -11.76
N TYR A 155 -4.21 10.11 -10.92
CA TYR A 155 -4.80 11.21 -10.15
C TYR A 155 -5.32 12.34 -11.04
N TYR A 156 -4.58 12.70 -12.10
CA TYR A 156 -5.04 13.68 -13.06
C TYR A 156 -6.24 13.18 -13.86
N LEU A 157 -6.26 11.91 -14.24
CA LEU A 157 -7.40 11.30 -14.94
C LEU A 157 -8.66 11.30 -14.04
N LEU A 158 -8.53 10.87 -12.78
CA LEU A 158 -9.65 10.92 -11.84
C LEU A 158 -10.14 12.36 -11.65
N ALA A 159 -9.23 13.32 -11.48
CA ALA A 159 -9.60 14.72 -11.34
C ALA A 159 -10.23 15.31 -12.62
N HIS A 160 -9.92 14.81 -13.80
CA HIS A 160 -10.45 15.33 -15.06
C HIS A 160 -11.81 14.71 -15.40
N TYR A 161 -11.96 13.40 -15.24
CA TYR A 161 -13.12 12.67 -15.74
C TYR A 161 -14.27 12.56 -14.75
N TYR A 162 -14.02 12.68 -13.42
CA TYR A 162 -15.08 12.64 -12.41
C TYR A 162 -15.46 14.03 -11.94
N THR A 163 -16.73 14.25 -11.68
CA THR A 163 -17.25 15.49 -11.08
C THR A 163 -16.87 15.59 -9.62
N ASP A 164 -16.99 16.79 -9.04
CA ASP A 164 -16.73 17.01 -7.62
C ASP A 164 -17.68 16.22 -6.72
N TYR A 165 -18.92 16.03 -7.16
CA TYR A 165 -19.91 15.21 -6.45
C TYR A 165 -19.56 13.72 -6.48
N GLU A 166 -19.09 13.20 -7.63
CA GLU A 166 -18.64 11.80 -7.74
C GLU A 166 -17.41 11.55 -6.86
N LEU A 167 -16.49 12.51 -6.76
CA LEU A 167 -15.28 12.38 -5.94
C LEU A 167 -15.51 12.70 -4.46
N SER A 168 -16.63 13.28 -4.09
CA SER A 168 -16.92 13.66 -2.71
C SER A 168 -16.80 12.50 -1.71
N PRO A 169 -17.31 11.27 -1.97
CA PRO A 169 -17.11 10.14 -1.08
C PRO A 169 -15.65 9.84 -0.82
N VAL A 170 -14.84 9.82 -1.90
CA VAL A 170 -13.40 9.57 -1.85
C VAL A 170 -12.68 10.62 -1.00
N VAL A 171 -12.94 11.89 -1.27
CA VAL A 171 -12.28 13.02 -0.62
C VAL A 171 -12.65 13.12 0.86
N HIS A 172 -13.92 12.94 1.20
CA HIS A 172 -14.39 13.01 2.59
C HIS A 172 -13.88 11.81 3.41
N SER A 173 -13.87 10.60 2.84
CA SER A 173 -13.29 9.42 3.49
C SER A 173 -11.81 9.63 3.80
N LEU A 174 -11.02 10.13 2.84
CA LEU A 174 -9.61 10.49 3.07
C LEU A 174 -9.45 11.53 4.18
N SER A 175 -10.31 12.53 4.23
CA SER A 175 -10.26 13.62 5.23
C SER A 175 -10.58 13.13 6.63
N GLN A 176 -11.54 12.23 6.77
CA GLN A 176 -11.99 11.72 8.06
C GLN A 176 -10.85 11.11 8.89
N TYR A 177 -9.94 10.40 8.23
CA TYR A 177 -8.84 9.72 8.88
C TYR A 177 -7.57 10.54 9.00
N THR A 178 -7.37 11.58 8.17
CA THR A 178 -6.12 12.38 8.15
C THR A 178 -5.83 13.16 9.44
N SER A 179 -6.83 13.45 10.25
CA SER A 179 -6.69 14.12 11.55
C SER A 179 -6.57 13.16 12.73
N SER A 180 -6.66 11.84 12.48
CA SER A 180 -6.63 10.84 13.56
C SER A 180 -5.21 10.56 14.04
N PHE A 181 -5.08 10.16 15.32
CA PHE A 181 -3.83 9.66 15.86
C PHE A 181 -3.37 8.39 15.12
N GLU A 182 -4.29 7.54 14.70
CA GLU A 182 -3.98 6.34 13.91
C GLU A 182 -3.33 6.69 12.58
N TYR A 183 -3.89 7.64 11.85
CA TYR A 183 -3.28 8.14 10.60
C TYR A 183 -1.87 8.66 10.84
N PHE A 184 -1.67 9.45 11.89
CA PHE A 184 -0.35 9.95 12.25
C PHE A 184 0.66 8.82 12.46
N ILE A 185 0.28 7.78 13.20
CA ILE A 185 1.15 6.60 13.44
C ILE A 185 1.43 5.86 12.13
N LEU A 186 0.39 5.49 11.38
CA LEU A 186 0.53 4.71 10.16
C LEU A 186 1.31 5.44 9.06
N LYS A 187 1.19 6.76 9.00
CA LYS A 187 1.96 7.61 8.07
C LYS A 187 3.45 7.65 8.38
N HIS A 188 3.82 7.64 9.65
CA HIS A 188 5.20 7.92 10.07
C HIS A 188 5.98 6.70 10.57
N HIS A 189 5.33 5.55 10.84
CA HIS A 189 5.97 4.40 11.48
C HIS A 189 7.18 3.83 10.73
N LYS A 190 7.21 3.92 9.41
CA LYS A 190 8.35 3.43 8.60
C LYS A 190 9.62 4.27 8.76
N GLN A 191 9.48 5.54 9.12
CA GLN A 191 10.57 6.49 9.24
C GLN A 191 11.07 6.64 10.68
N ILE A 192 10.21 6.37 11.66
CA ILE A 192 10.46 6.57 13.09
C ILE A 192 11.03 5.30 13.72
N LYS A 193 12.08 5.45 14.52
CA LYS A 193 12.80 4.30 15.11
C LYS A 193 12.51 4.08 16.60
N SER A 194 11.92 5.05 17.28
CA SER A 194 11.63 4.95 18.71
C SER A 194 10.29 5.57 19.11
N VAL A 195 9.78 5.14 20.26
CA VAL A 195 8.56 5.71 20.86
C VAL A 195 8.75 7.17 21.24
N GLU A 196 9.95 7.53 21.63
CA GLU A 196 10.35 8.90 22.00
C GLU A 196 10.30 9.83 20.78
N GLU A 197 10.84 9.39 19.63
CA GLU A 197 10.73 10.13 18.36
C GLU A 197 9.28 10.31 17.91
N PHE A 198 8.43 9.28 18.04
CA PHE A 198 7.02 9.41 17.75
C PHE A 198 6.32 10.44 18.64
N ALA A 199 6.58 10.37 19.95
CA ALA A 199 5.99 11.31 20.89
C ALA A 199 6.40 12.75 20.56
N GLN A 200 7.68 12.96 20.27
CA GLN A 200 8.23 14.26 19.90
C GLN A 200 7.61 14.78 18.59
N LEU A 201 7.55 13.97 17.55
CA LEU A 201 6.97 14.35 16.26
C LEU A 201 5.48 14.72 16.38
N GLY A 202 4.72 14.01 17.23
CA GLY A 202 3.32 14.28 17.48
C GLY A 202 3.04 15.39 18.50
N GLY A 203 4.07 15.99 19.10
CA GLY A 203 3.92 17.01 20.14
C GLY A 203 3.41 16.47 21.48
N TYR A 204 3.59 15.19 21.76
CA TYR A 204 3.15 14.54 23.00
C TYR A 204 4.32 14.32 23.97
N SER A 205 4.03 14.32 25.29
CA SER A 205 4.93 13.66 26.21
C SER A 205 4.95 12.15 25.98
N VAL A 206 6.06 11.45 26.22
CA VAL A 206 6.18 9.99 26.04
C VAL A 206 5.10 9.24 26.81
N THR A 207 4.79 9.67 28.01
CA THR A 207 3.73 9.06 28.85
C THR A 207 2.35 9.21 28.22
N THR A 208 2.02 10.42 27.75
CA THR A 208 0.75 10.70 27.06
C THR A 208 0.63 9.90 25.78
N PHE A 209 1.70 9.88 24.98
CA PHE A 209 1.77 9.10 23.73
C PHE A 209 1.50 7.63 23.98
N ARG A 210 2.21 6.98 24.92
CA ARG A 210 2.02 5.56 25.25
C ARG A 210 0.61 5.25 25.69
N ARG A 211 -0.02 6.14 26.47
CA ARG A 211 -1.41 5.97 26.94
C ARG A 211 -2.40 6.04 25.78
N ILE A 212 -2.28 7.05 24.90
CA ILE A 212 -3.14 7.20 23.72
C ILE A 212 -2.94 6.02 22.78
N PHE A 213 -1.68 5.67 22.50
CA PHE A 213 -1.35 4.56 21.62
C PHE A 213 -1.99 3.25 22.08
N LYS A 214 -1.82 2.89 23.37
CA LYS A 214 -2.41 1.67 23.93
C LYS A 214 -3.93 1.68 23.88
N ALA A 215 -4.56 2.83 24.08
CA ALA A 215 -6.02 2.95 24.01
C ALA A 215 -6.56 2.71 22.58
N ILE A 216 -5.81 3.13 21.53
CA ILE A 216 -6.24 3.07 20.13
C ILE A 216 -5.85 1.74 19.49
N PHE A 217 -4.59 1.29 19.68
CA PHE A 217 -4.05 0.08 19.06
C PHE A 217 -4.22 -1.18 19.91
N ASN A 218 -4.69 -1.04 21.14
CA ASN A 218 -4.89 -2.11 22.11
C ASN A 218 -3.61 -2.91 22.46
N GLU A 219 -2.44 -2.37 22.15
CA GLU A 219 -1.12 -2.92 22.46
C GLU A 219 -0.10 -1.82 22.75
N PRO A 220 1.01 -2.11 23.47
CA PRO A 220 2.05 -1.11 23.71
C PRO A 220 2.73 -0.64 22.42
N ALA A 221 3.05 0.65 22.32
CA ALA A 221 3.66 1.24 21.13
C ALA A 221 4.97 0.54 20.70
N TYR A 222 5.83 0.19 21.65
CA TYR A 222 7.09 -0.49 21.37
C TYR A 222 6.87 -1.89 20.75
N GLU A 223 5.92 -2.67 21.29
CA GLU A 223 5.61 -4.01 20.81
C GLU A 223 5.07 -3.95 19.38
N TRP A 224 4.15 -3.03 19.12
CA TRP A 224 3.61 -2.78 17.80
C TRP A 224 4.71 -2.38 16.80
N MET A 225 5.56 -1.41 17.15
CA MET A 225 6.69 -0.99 16.30
C MET A 225 7.63 -2.15 15.99
N MET A 226 7.92 -3.00 16.98
CA MET A 226 8.76 -4.18 16.79
C MET A 226 8.10 -5.22 15.88
N LYS A 227 6.79 -5.36 15.93
CA LYS A 227 6.02 -6.22 15.02
C LYS A 227 6.11 -5.70 13.59
N GLN A 228 5.82 -4.41 13.35
CA GLN A 228 5.95 -3.78 12.05
C GLN A 228 7.37 -3.90 11.47
N ARG A 229 8.38 -3.68 12.29
CA ARG A 229 9.79 -3.84 11.90
C ARG A 229 10.11 -5.28 11.48
N LYS A 230 9.62 -6.28 12.23
CA LYS A 230 9.80 -7.71 11.88
C LYS A 230 9.12 -8.05 10.56
N GLU A 231 7.89 -7.62 10.36
CA GLU A 231 7.12 -7.86 9.13
C GLU A 231 7.83 -7.24 7.92
N SER A 232 8.29 -5.99 8.03
CA SER A 232 9.04 -5.30 6.98
C SER A 232 10.37 -6.00 6.65
N ILE A 233 11.14 -6.42 7.66
CA ILE A 233 12.39 -7.17 7.45
C ILE A 233 12.12 -8.50 6.75
N LEU A 234 11.11 -9.25 7.19
CA LEU A 234 10.77 -10.54 6.62
C LEU A 234 10.32 -10.39 5.16
N TYR A 235 9.48 -9.39 4.87
CA TYR A 235 9.06 -9.05 3.53
C TYR A 235 10.25 -8.72 2.62
N GLN A 236 11.16 -7.84 3.07
CA GLN A 236 12.33 -7.47 2.26
C GLN A 236 13.28 -8.64 2.02
N LEU A 237 13.47 -9.50 3.03
CA LEU A 237 14.29 -10.71 2.87
C LEU A 237 13.71 -11.67 1.85
N ARG A 238 12.39 -11.82 1.77
CA ARG A 238 11.71 -12.78 0.91
C ARG A 238 11.47 -12.25 -0.50
N TYR A 239 10.97 -11.03 -0.60
CA TYR A 239 10.31 -10.53 -1.82
C TYR A 239 11.05 -9.39 -2.51
N THR A 240 12.24 -9.00 -2.02
CA THR A 240 13.04 -7.95 -2.66
C THR A 240 14.47 -8.41 -2.95
N ASP A 241 15.12 -7.75 -3.93
CA ASP A 241 16.53 -7.98 -4.25
C ASP A 241 17.49 -7.13 -3.43
N ALA A 242 16.99 -6.35 -2.46
CA ALA A 242 17.82 -5.57 -1.55
C ALA A 242 18.86 -6.46 -0.87
N SER A 243 20.11 -6.05 -0.82
CA SER A 243 21.15 -6.81 -0.17
C SER A 243 20.88 -6.98 1.33
N ILE A 244 21.39 -8.04 1.93
CA ILE A 244 21.26 -8.24 3.40
C ILE A 244 21.85 -7.07 4.18
N SER A 245 22.89 -6.43 3.63
CA SER A 245 23.51 -5.23 4.22
C SER A 245 22.57 -4.02 4.16
N GLU A 246 21.94 -3.78 3.02
CA GLU A 246 20.96 -2.68 2.87
C GLU A 246 19.78 -2.85 3.83
N ILE A 247 19.23 -4.06 3.94
CA ILE A 247 18.15 -4.36 4.89
C ILE A 247 18.63 -4.13 6.32
N CYS A 248 19.81 -4.64 6.68
CA CYS A 248 20.39 -4.48 8.01
C CYS A 248 20.48 -3.00 8.41
N PHE A 249 21.17 -2.20 7.60
CA PHE A 249 21.39 -0.79 7.92
C PHE A 249 20.14 0.07 7.72
N GLY A 250 19.30 -0.23 6.73
CA GLY A 250 18.01 0.42 6.52
C GLY A 250 17.08 0.29 7.72
N HIS A 251 17.12 -0.84 8.40
CA HIS A 251 16.39 -1.06 9.66
C HIS A 251 17.16 -0.61 10.92
N GLY A 252 18.29 0.11 10.79
CA GLY A 252 19.01 0.71 11.90
C GLY A 252 19.78 -0.29 12.77
N PHE A 253 20.19 -1.43 12.22
CA PHE A 253 21.15 -2.29 12.91
C PHE A 253 22.58 -1.81 12.66
N GLU A 254 23.39 -1.83 13.71
CA GLU A 254 24.78 -1.35 13.65
C GLU A 254 25.73 -2.35 12.98
N SER A 255 25.36 -3.64 12.95
CA SER A 255 26.17 -4.69 12.36
C SER A 255 25.37 -5.86 11.81
N LEU A 256 25.92 -6.51 10.80
CA LEU A 256 25.37 -7.75 10.22
C LEU A 256 25.26 -8.89 11.24
N SER A 257 26.16 -8.95 12.20
CA SER A 257 26.14 -9.96 13.28
C SER A 257 24.93 -9.74 14.19
N HIS A 258 24.67 -8.51 14.60
CA HIS A 258 23.51 -8.16 15.42
C HIS A 258 22.20 -8.43 14.65
N PHE A 259 22.13 -8.05 13.38
CA PHE A 259 21.00 -8.34 12.50
C PHE A 259 20.76 -9.84 12.32
N SER A 260 21.84 -10.64 12.11
CA SER A 260 21.72 -12.08 11.97
C SER A 260 21.17 -12.75 13.24
N ASN A 261 21.63 -12.32 14.42
CA ASN A 261 21.11 -12.78 15.70
C ASN A 261 19.65 -12.41 15.91
N PHE A 262 19.27 -11.18 15.52
CA PHE A 262 17.87 -10.74 15.55
C PHE A 262 16.99 -11.62 14.65
N CYS A 263 17.41 -11.91 13.42
CA CYS A 263 16.65 -12.76 12.50
C CYS A 263 16.50 -14.19 13.03
N LYS A 264 17.57 -14.80 13.55
CA LYS A 264 17.49 -16.12 14.19
C LYS A 264 16.51 -16.14 15.35
N LYS A 265 16.54 -15.12 16.22
CA LYS A 265 15.63 -15.02 17.37
C LYS A 265 14.18 -14.75 16.96
N SER A 266 13.96 -13.95 15.92
CA SER A 266 12.63 -13.49 15.52
C SER A 266 11.94 -14.41 14.53
N PHE A 267 12.71 -15.08 13.63
CA PHE A 267 12.21 -15.87 12.51
C PHE A 267 12.73 -17.31 12.50
N GLY A 268 13.56 -17.67 13.46
CA GLY A 268 14.10 -19.04 13.57
C GLY A 268 15.29 -19.35 12.67
N ASP A 269 15.70 -18.42 11.76
CA ASP A 269 16.78 -18.69 10.82
C ASP A 269 17.62 -17.42 10.50
N SER A 270 18.75 -17.63 9.81
CA SER A 270 19.61 -16.54 9.36
C SER A 270 18.99 -15.78 8.17
N PRO A 271 19.34 -14.50 7.96
CA PRO A 271 18.84 -13.74 6.80
C PRO A 271 19.08 -14.42 5.46
N ARG A 272 20.24 -15.06 5.30
CA ARG A 272 20.59 -15.80 4.07
C ARG A 272 19.68 -17.01 3.83
N ASN A 273 19.41 -17.77 4.88
CA ASN A 273 18.57 -18.97 4.79
C ASN A 273 17.10 -18.60 4.55
N ILE A 274 16.59 -17.54 5.20
CA ILE A 274 15.23 -17.03 4.95
C ILE A 274 15.05 -16.69 3.47
N ARG A 275 16.01 -15.98 2.88
CA ARG A 275 15.99 -15.62 1.45
C ARG A 275 16.08 -16.83 0.53
N LYS A 276 16.91 -17.81 0.88
CA LYS A 276 17.11 -19.00 0.05
C LYS A 276 15.86 -19.88 -0.02
N LYS A 277 15.19 -20.11 1.11
CA LYS A 277 13.96 -20.91 1.19
C LYS A 277 12.87 -20.40 0.25
N GLU A 278 12.67 -19.08 0.21
CA GLU A 278 11.64 -18.47 -0.65
C GLU A 278 11.98 -18.63 -2.14
N LYS A 279 13.27 -18.52 -2.52
CA LYS A 279 13.70 -18.73 -3.91
C LYS A 279 13.55 -20.20 -4.36
N GLU A 280 13.69 -21.15 -3.46
CA GLU A 280 13.49 -22.58 -3.72
C GLU A 280 12.00 -22.94 -3.84
N GLU A 281 11.13 -22.32 -3.03
CA GLU A 281 9.66 -22.51 -3.08
C GLU A 281 9.01 -21.84 -4.31
N THR A 282 9.61 -20.77 -4.84
CA THR A 282 9.10 -20.05 -6.03
C THR A 282 9.66 -20.53 -7.35
N SER A 283 10.68 -21.43 -7.35
CA SER A 283 11.17 -22.07 -8.57
C SER A 283 10.30 -23.30 -8.88
N PRO A 284 9.52 -23.33 -9.98
CA PRO A 284 8.81 -24.55 -10.36
C PRO A 284 9.83 -25.65 -10.65
N ASN A 285 9.63 -26.82 -10.05
CA ASN A 285 10.38 -28.03 -10.39
C ASN A 285 10.38 -28.21 -11.91
N THR A 286 11.55 -28.09 -12.51
CA THR A 286 11.82 -28.48 -13.89
C THR A 286 11.70 -30.02 -14.02
#